data_3af2712088488d74970a51a758f99c9a
#
_entry.id   3af2712088488d74970a51a758f99c9a
#
_cell.length_a   1.000
_cell.length_b   1.000
_cell.length_c   1.000
_cell.angle_alpha   90.00
_cell.angle_beta   90.00
_cell.angle_gamma   90.00
#
_symmetry.space_group_name_H-M   'P 1'
#
loop_
_entity.id
_entity.type
_entity.pdbx_description
1 polymer ?
#
loop_
_entity_poly.entity_id
_entity_poly.type
_entity_poly.pdbx_seq_one_letter_code
_entity_poly.pdbx_strand_id
1 'polypeptide(L)'
;HLGPIMHGVDLTVIWASGKIFSGNANSLGLEHWFETETFSLDYSLITPTKKMVKACYAGTHWDQDNYEKYVLDSKNKLELMNKKPINVKPGEYRTYIAPAGVSDLIDMFSWGGVSEASIQQGDSSLIKLKNLEKKLSPCFSLSEDFSNGTVPRFNGMGEVAPERLPLIVSGTLKNTLVSSRTEKEYNVKSNYATSDEELRSPVMSSGNLNENDILSS
;
A
#
# COMPACT_ATOMS: atom_id res chain seq x y z
N HIS A 1 7.78 -24.96 8.72
CA HIS A 1 8.00 -23.51 8.71
C HIS A 1 6.88 -22.71 9.38
N LEU A 2 5.60 -23.12 9.30
CA LEU A 2 4.46 -22.42 9.93
C LEU A 2 4.20 -22.84 11.39
N GLY A 3 5.02 -23.73 11.97
CA GLY A 3 4.83 -24.29 13.31
C GLY A 3 4.56 -23.26 14.43
N PRO A 4 5.31 -22.14 14.52
CA PRO A 4 5.11 -21.16 15.58
C PRO A 4 3.70 -20.56 15.68
N ILE A 5 2.99 -20.43 14.56
CA ILE A 5 1.64 -19.85 14.54
C ILE A 5 0.58 -20.80 15.09
N MET A 6 0.81 -22.11 15.03
CA MET A 6 -0.20 -23.15 15.28
C MET A 6 -0.40 -23.49 16.76
N HIS A 7 0.36 -22.90 17.68
CA HIS A 7 0.30 -23.28 19.10
C HIS A 7 -0.61 -22.38 19.92
N GLY A 8 -1.64 -22.98 20.53
CA GLY A 8 -2.39 -22.41 21.64
C GLY A 8 -3.46 -21.39 21.29
N VAL A 9 -3.85 -21.27 20.03
CA VAL A 9 -4.90 -20.34 19.57
C VAL A 9 -5.75 -20.99 18.49
N ASP A 10 -7.00 -20.53 18.36
CA ASP A 10 -7.79 -20.83 17.17
C ASP A 10 -7.27 -20.00 15.98
N LEU A 11 -7.19 -20.59 14.81
CA LEU A 11 -6.42 -20.09 13.69
C LEU A 11 -7.16 -20.28 12.36
N THR A 12 -7.22 -19.20 11.58
CA THR A 12 -7.54 -19.26 10.15
C THR A 12 -6.34 -18.76 9.35
N VAL A 13 -5.95 -19.49 8.30
CA VAL A 13 -4.78 -19.19 7.47
C VAL A 13 -5.12 -19.32 6.00
N ILE A 14 -4.66 -18.36 5.19
CA ILE A 14 -4.62 -18.45 3.74
C ILE A 14 -3.16 -18.28 3.32
N TRP A 15 -2.64 -19.24 2.58
CA TRP A 15 -1.32 -19.20 1.98
C TRP A 15 -1.43 -19.16 0.47
N ALA A 16 -0.76 -18.22 -0.16
CA ALA A 16 -0.58 -18.15 -1.61
C ALA A 16 0.90 -17.90 -1.93
N SER A 17 1.45 -18.62 -2.89
CA SER A 17 2.81 -18.39 -3.37
C SER A 17 2.97 -18.90 -4.79
N GLY A 18 3.88 -18.28 -5.55
CA GLY A 18 4.24 -18.72 -6.87
C GLY A 18 4.78 -17.62 -7.76
N LYS A 19 5.12 -18.04 -8.98
CA LYS A 19 5.53 -17.13 -10.05
C LYS A 19 4.32 -16.49 -10.70
N ILE A 20 4.43 -15.19 -10.94
CA ILE A 20 3.45 -14.39 -11.66
C ILE A 20 4.09 -13.96 -12.97
N PHE A 21 3.41 -14.24 -14.07
CA PHE A 21 3.82 -13.86 -15.41
C PHE A 21 2.84 -12.85 -15.98
N SER A 22 3.33 -11.76 -16.53
CA SER A 22 2.53 -10.77 -17.24
C SER A 22 3.20 -10.47 -18.57
N GLY A 23 2.42 -10.44 -19.63
CA GLY A 23 2.94 -10.09 -20.94
C GLY A 23 1.85 -9.50 -21.83
N ASN A 24 2.25 -8.64 -22.75
CA ASN A 24 1.38 -8.18 -23.83
C ASN A 24 2.17 -8.01 -25.10
N ALA A 25 1.48 -8.16 -26.24
CA ALA A 25 2.01 -7.92 -27.56
C ALA A 25 0.90 -7.38 -28.46
N ASN A 26 1.26 -6.66 -29.52
CA ASN A 26 0.31 -6.18 -30.50
C ASN A 26 0.87 -6.23 -31.93
N SER A 27 0.02 -6.01 -32.92
CA SER A 27 0.38 -6.03 -34.34
C SER A 27 1.33 -4.90 -34.77
N LEU A 28 1.56 -3.90 -33.91
CA LEU A 28 2.49 -2.79 -34.16
C LEU A 28 3.91 -3.09 -33.67
N GLY A 29 4.18 -4.34 -33.23
CA GLY A 29 5.49 -4.79 -32.79
C GLY A 29 5.80 -4.49 -31.32
N LEU A 30 4.82 -4.09 -30.53
CA LEU A 30 4.97 -3.97 -29.09
C LEU A 30 4.98 -5.35 -28.46
N GLU A 31 5.99 -5.64 -27.65
CA GLU A 31 6.15 -6.91 -26.94
C GLU A 31 6.75 -6.64 -25.57
N HIS A 32 6.03 -7.04 -24.51
CA HIS A 32 6.45 -6.89 -23.14
C HIS A 32 6.31 -8.20 -22.37
N TRP A 33 7.26 -8.45 -21.50
CA TRP A 33 7.27 -9.58 -20.59
C TRP A 33 7.72 -9.13 -19.20
N PHE A 34 7.05 -9.66 -18.19
CA PHE A 34 7.39 -9.45 -16.79
C PHE A 34 7.21 -10.76 -16.02
N GLU A 35 8.15 -11.06 -15.14
CA GLU A 35 8.09 -12.20 -14.23
C GLU A 35 8.47 -11.74 -12.83
N THR A 36 7.73 -12.20 -11.84
CA THR A 36 8.06 -12.04 -10.42
C THR A 36 7.61 -13.27 -9.65
N GLU A 37 8.20 -13.49 -8.48
CA GLU A 37 7.80 -14.55 -7.56
C GLU A 37 7.44 -13.93 -6.21
N THR A 38 6.26 -14.24 -5.69
CA THR A 38 5.77 -13.67 -4.44
C THR A 38 5.12 -14.75 -3.58
N PHE A 39 5.03 -14.46 -2.29
CA PHE A 39 4.19 -15.20 -1.36
C PHE A 39 3.35 -14.24 -0.52
N SER A 40 2.22 -14.72 -0.05
CA SER A 40 1.44 -14.09 1.03
C SER A 40 0.92 -15.13 1.99
N LEU A 41 0.97 -14.81 3.27
CA LEU A 41 0.43 -15.57 4.37
C LEU A 41 -0.50 -14.67 5.16
N ASP A 42 -1.79 -14.75 4.87
CA ASP A 42 -2.82 -14.08 5.65
C ASP A 42 -3.28 -14.99 6.78
N TYR A 43 -3.30 -14.48 8.00
CA TYR A 43 -3.74 -15.27 9.14
C TYR A 43 -4.53 -14.46 10.16
N SER A 44 -5.42 -15.16 10.86
CA SER A 44 -6.20 -14.63 11.97
C SER A 44 -6.03 -15.51 13.18
N LEU A 45 -5.60 -14.93 14.29
CA LEU A 45 -5.51 -15.58 15.61
C LEU A 45 -6.73 -15.19 16.42
N ILE A 46 -7.45 -16.17 16.96
CA ILE A 46 -8.75 -15.96 17.60
C ILE A 46 -8.69 -16.41 19.05
N THR A 47 -9.18 -15.58 19.99
CA THR A 47 -9.31 -15.92 21.40
C THR A 47 -10.57 -16.74 21.65
N PRO A 48 -10.65 -17.48 22.77
CA PRO A 48 -11.89 -18.14 23.20
C PRO A 48 -13.08 -17.17 23.34
N THR A 49 -12.80 -15.89 23.60
CA THR A 49 -13.81 -14.82 23.70
C THR A 49 -14.16 -14.21 22.34
N LYS A 50 -13.73 -14.84 21.23
CA LYS A 50 -13.97 -14.43 19.82
C LYS A 50 -13.41 -13.07 19.46
N LYS A 51 -12.39 -12.59 20.17
CA LYS A 51 -11.58 -11.46 19.73
C LYS A 51 -10.48 -11.96 18.79
N MET A 52 -10.07 -11.14 17.83
CA MET A 52 -9.22 -11.57 16.73
C MET A 52 -8.10 -10.56 16.45
N VAL A 53 -6.93 -11.08 16.17
CA VAL A 53 -5.83 -10.36 15.53
C VAL A 53 -5.66 -10.90 14.13
N LYS A 54 -5.77 -10.03 13.13
CA LYS A 54 -5.50 -10.34 11.74
C LYS A 54 -4.14 -9.76 11.35
N ALA A 55 -3.34 -10.52 10.62
CA ALA A 55 -2.05 -10.06 10.10
C ALA A 55 -1.74 -10.73 8.76
N CYS A 56 -0.86 -10.10 8.01
CA CYS A 56 -0.33 -10.61 6.75
C CYS A 56 1.20 -10.58 6.79
N TYR A 57 1.83 -11.66 6.37
CA TYR A 57 3.26 -11.73 6.09
C TYR A 57 3.45 -12.06 4.62
N ALA A 58 4.01 -11.14 3.85
CA ALA A 58 4.13 -11.26 2.41
C ALA A 58 5.48 -10.74 1.92
N GLY A 59 5.91 -11.19 0.75
CA GLY A 59 7.16 -10.74 0.15
C GLY A 59 7.55 -11.53 -1.08
N THR A 60 8.78 -11.28 -1.55
CA THR A 60 9.42 -12.01 -2.65
C THR A 60 10.44 -13.02 -2.17
N HIS A 61 10.83 -12.95 -0.91
CA HIS A 61 11.77 -13.87 -0.27
C HIS A 61 11.30 -14.19 1.15
N TRP A 62 11.24 -15.48 1.48
CA TRP A 62 10.88 -15.94 2.82
C TRP A 62 12.03 -15.76 3.79
N ASP A 63 11.80 -15.05 4.88
CA ASP A 63 12.70 -14.90 6.02
C ASP A 63 12.03 -15.48 7.27
N GLN A 64 12.56 -16.60 7.77
CA GLN A 64 12.00 -17.33 8.89
C GLN A 64 12.04 -16.53 10.20
N ASP A 65 13.16 -15.84 10.47
CA ASP A 65 13.33 -15.06 11.71
C ASP A 65 12.37 -13.88 11.75
N ASN A 66 12.17 -13.24 10.60
CA ASN A 66 11.22 -12.14 10.45
C ASN A 66 9.76 -12.62 10.60
N TYR A 67 9.42 -13.75 9.99
CA TYR A 67 8.11 -14.38 10.18
C TYR A 67 7.84 -14.68 11.66
N GLU A 68 8.79 -15.24 12.39
CA GLU A 68 8.63 -15.56 13.81
C GLU A 68 8.41 -14.31 14.66
N LYS A 69 9.07 -13.19 14.35
CA LYS A 69 8.81 -11.89 14.99
C LYS A 69 7.38 -11.40 14.74
N TYR A 70 6.89 -11.50 13.50
CA TYR A 70 5.51 -11.15 13.15
C TYR A 70 4.48 -11.98 13.94
N VAL A 71 4.71 -13.28 14.04
CA VAL A 71 3.84 -14.18 14.80
C VAL A 71 3.88 -13.85 16.30
N LEU A 72 5.06 -13.60 16.85
CA LEU A 72 5.22 -13.22 18.26
C LEU A 72 4.48 -11.93 18.58
N ASP A 73 4.65 -10.89 17.73
CA ASP A 73 3.94 -9.62 17.88
C ASP A 73 2.41 -9.81 17.83
N SER A 74 1.93 -10.64 16.90
CA SER A 74 0.50 -10.96 16.78
C SER A 74 -0.04 -11.68 18.02
N LYS A 75 0.74 -12.59 18.63
CA LYS A 75 0.39 -13.26 19.87
C LYS A 75 0.34 -12.29 21.05
N ASN A 76 1.32 -11.39 21.15
CA ASN A 76 1.34 -10.34 22.19
C ASN A 76 0.12 -9.42 22.06
N LYS A 77 -0.25 -9.03 20.85
CA LYS A 77 -1.48 -8.26 20.58
C LYS A 77 -2.73 -9.03 20.99
N LEU A 78 -2.78 -10.35 20.74
CA LEU A 78 -3.89 -11.19 21.13
C LEU A 78 -4.05 -11.25 22.66
N GLU A 79 -2.95 -11.33 23.41
CA GLU A 79 -2.97 -11.26 24.88
C GLU A 79 -3.48 -9.90 25.37
N LEU A 80 -3.07 -8.80 24.74
CA LEU A 80 -3.58 -7.46 25.06
C LEU A 80 -5.10 -7.36 24.84
N MET A 81 -5.63 -8.00 23.80
CA MET A 81 -7.07 -8.02 23.52
C MET A 81 -7.90 -8.78 24.58
N ASN A 82 -7.30 -9.65 25.37
CA ASN A 82 -7.96 -10.31 26.51
C ASN A 82 -8.16 -9.36 27.70
N LYS A 83 -7.47 -8.23 27.75
CA LYS A 83 -7.64 -7.24 28.81
C LYS A 83 -9.01 -6.56 28.70
N LYS A 84 -9.48 -6.03 29.84
CA LYS A 84 -10.74 -5.28 29.88
C LYS A 84 -10.62 -4.04 28.99
N PRO A 85 -11.58 -3.80 28.08
CA PRO A 85 -11.57 -2.60 27.27
C PRO A 85 -11.77 -1.34 28.12
N ILE A 86 -11.13 -0.25 27.71
CA ILE A 86 -11.32 1.08 28.27
C ILE A 86 -12.07 1.97 27.25
N ASN A 87 -12.88 2.90 27.75
CA ASN A 87 -13.52 3.89 26.91
C ASN A 87 -12.58 5.08 26.77
N VAL A 88 -12.20 5.40 25.54
CA VAL A 88 -11.43 6.62 25.21
C VAL A 88 -12.43 7.74 24.97
N LYS A 89 -12.27 8.88 25.67
CA LYS A 89 -13.12 10.05 25.47
C LYS A 89 -12.77 10.73 24.14
N PRO A 90 -13.72 11.44 23.49
CA PRO A 90 -13.38 12.30 22.34
C PRO A 90 -12.27 13.31 22.72
N GLY A 91 -11.28 13.46 21.84
CA GLY A 91 -10.12 14.33 22.07
C GLY A 91 -9.06 14.12 21.00
N GLU A 92 -7.96 14.87 21.14
CA GLU A 92 -6.78 14.73 20.30
C GLU A 92 -5.80 13.74 20.95
N TYR A 93 -5.35 12.76 20.19
CA TYR A 93 -4.44 11.73 20.65
C TYR A 93 -3.27 11.55 19.68
N ARG A 94 -2.07 11.44 20.21
CA ARG A 94 -0.93 10.95 19.43
C ARG A 94 -1.19 9.49 19.09
N THR A 95 -1.20 9.18 17.80
CA THR A 95 -1.55 7.85 17.30
C THR A 95 -0.42 7.29 16.45
N TYR A 96 0.01 6.08 16.74
CA TYR A 96 0.83 5.28 15.85
C TYR A 96 -0.06 4.39 14.98
N ILE A 97 0.10 4.50 13.67
CA ILE A 97 -0.57 3.64 12.71
C ILE A 97 0.46 2.65 12.17
N ALA A 98 0.24 1.37 12.43
CA ALA A 98 1.13 0.30 11.96
C ALA A 98 1.16 0.21 10.42
N PRO A 99 2.21 -0.39 9.80
CA PRO A 99 2.36 -0.45 8.35
C PRO A 99 1.13 -0.96 7.59
N ALA A 100 0.45 -1.98 8.08
CA ALA A 100 -0.78 -2.49 7.47
C ALA A 100 -1.89 -1.43 7.42
N GLY A 101 -2.09 -0.67 8.51
CA GLY A 101 -3.07 0.43 8.52
C GLY A 101 -2.64 1.61 7.64
N VAL A 102 -1.34 1.88 7.52
CA VAL A 102 -0.82 2.88 6.57
C VAL A 102 -1.06 2.43 5.13
N SER A 103 -0.88 1.14 4.82
CA SER A 103 -1.19 0.59 3.50
C SER A 103 -2.64 0.85 3.09
N ASP A 104 -3.60 0.58 3.98
CA ASP A 104 -5.02 0.86 3.72
C ASP A 104 -5.28 2.35 3.47
N LEU A 105 -4.63 3.24 4.22
CA LEU A 105 -4.75 4.69 4.01
C LEU A 105 -4.16 5.13 2.66
N ILE A 106 -3.04 4.53 2.23
CA ILE A 106 -2.43 4.83 0.92
C ILE A 106 -3.32 4.30 -0.20
N ASP A 107 -3.91 3.11 -0.04
CA ASP A 107 -4.82 2.54 -1.04
C ASP A 107 -6.05 3.42 -1.30
N MET A 108 -6.53 4.16 -0.30
CA MET A 108 -7.61 5.13 -0.49
C MET A 108 -7.29 6.22 -1.53
N PHE A 109 -6.02 6.53 -1.79
CA PHE A 109 -5.65 7.47 -2.86
C PHE A 109 -6.00 6.92 -4.26
N SER A 110 -6.08 5.59 -4.42
CA SER A 110 -6.54 4.93 -5.65
C SER A 110 -8.04 5.14 -5.94
N TRP A 111 -8.80 5.63 -4.97
CA TRP A 111 -10.24 5.94 -5.16
C TRP A 111 -10.44 7.31 -5.83
N GLY A 112 -9.71 7.55 -6.91
CA GLY A 112 -9.73 8.81 -7.65
C GLY A 112 -8.90 9.95 -7.03
N GLY A 113 -8.27 9.73 -5.87
CA GLY A 113 -7.50 10.78 -5.20
C GLY A 113 -6.34 11.31 -6.04
N VAL A 114 -5.53 10.42 -6.59
CA VAL A 114 -4.36 10.76 -7.43
C VAL A 114 -4.65 10.75 -8.92
N SER A 115 -5.87 10.46 -9.35
CA SER A 115 -6.30 10.46 -10.75
C SER A 115 -6.42 11.88 -11.29
N GLU A 116 -5.76 12.16 -12.41
CA GLU A 116 -5.90 13.45 -13.10
C GLU A 116 -7.31 13.61 -13.67
N ALA A 117 -7.92 12.54 -14.20
CA ALA A 117 -9.30 12.58 -14.68
C ALA A 117 -10.26 13.03 -13.58
N SER A 118 -10.16 12.44 -12.39
CA SER A 118 -11.00 12.81 -11.24
C SER A 118 -10.75 14.25 -10.77
N ILE A 119 -9.50 14.73 -10.86
CA ILE A 119 -9.18 16.14 -10.55
C ILE A 119 -9.85 17.08 -11.56
N GLN A 120 -9.77 16.79 -12.85
CA GLN A 120 -10.37 17.61 -13.92
C GLN A 120 -11.91 17.62 -13.82
N GLN A 121 -12.50 16.53 -13.37
CA GLN A 121 -13.96 16.39 -13.15
C GLN A 121 -14.43 17.03 -11.83
N GLY A 122 -13.50 17.37 -10.93
CA GLY A 122 -13.82 17.95 -9.62
C GLY A 122 -14.16 16.93 -8.53
N ASP A 123 -13.95 15.63 -8.78
CA ASP A 123 -14.33 14.52 -7.89
C ASP A 123 -13.20 14.05 -6.98
N SER A 124 -11.96 14.49 -7.23
CA SER A 124 -10.81 14.07 -6.43
C SER A 124 -10.82 14.66 -5.01
N SER A 125 -10.57 13.80 -4.03
CA SER A 125 -10.34 14.21 -2.64
C SER A 125 -9.10 15.12 -2.47
N LEU A 126 -8.17 15.11 -3.42
CA LEU A 126 -6.93 15.90 -3.39
C LEU A 126 -7.00 17.22 -4.16
N ILE A 127 -8.18 17.64 -4.64
CA ILE A 127 -8.34 18.87 -5.41
C ILE A 127 -7.82 20.11 -4.65
N LYS A 128 -8.02 20.17 -3.34
CA LYS A 128 -7.49 21.25 -2.49
C LYS A 128 -5.97 21.24 -2.38
N LEU A 129 -5.35 20.06 -2.49
CA LEU A 129 -3.89 19.94 -2.57
C LEU A 129 -3.38 20.43 -3.93
N LYS A 130 -4.06 20.06 -5.01
CA LYS A 130 -3.74 20.48 -6.37
C LYS A 130 -3.79 22.02 -6.49
N ASN A 131 -4.81 22.64 -5.93
CA ASN A 131 -5.01 24.09 -5.93
C ASN A 131 -4.14 24.85 -4.93
N LEU A 132 -3.28 24.16 -4.17
CA LEU A 132 -2.45 24.72 -3.09
C LEU A 132 -3.23 25.37 -1.93
N GLU A 133 -4.52 25.09 -1.81
CA GLU A 133 -5.37 25.56 -0.70
C GLU A 133 -5.06 24.84 0.61
N LYS A 134 -4.57 23.60 0.52
CA LYS A 134 -4.15 22.76 1.64
C LYS A 134 -2.79 22.13 1.34
N LYS A 135 -2.10 21.72 2.40
CA LYS A 135 -0.89 20.89 2.35
C LYS A 135 -1.01 19.77 3.36
N LEU A 136 -0.41 18.65 3.05
CA LEU A 136 -0.18 17.57 4.02
C LEU A 136 1.07 17.88 4.86
N SER A 137 1.36 17.03 5.83
CA SER A 137 2.60 17.16 6.61
C SER A 137 3.82 17.21 5.69
N PRO A 138 4.80 18.09 5.95
CA PRO A 138 6.06 18.10 5.18
C PRO A 138 6.84 16.79 5.30
N CYS A 139 6.56 15.97 6.31
CA CYS A 139 7.15 14.63 6.44
C CYS A 139 6.52 13.59 5.50
N PHE A 140 5.40 13.90 4.83
CA PHE A 140 4.71 12.97 3.96
C PHE A 140 5.16 13.13 2.51
N SER A 141 5.69 12.05 1.95
CA SER A 141 6.01 11.93 0.52
C SER A 141 5.56 10.57 0.00
N LEU A 142 4.95 10.55 -1.18
CA LEU A 142 4.42 9.37 -1.85
C LEU A 142 4.86 9.37 -3.32
N SER A 143 5.33 8.24 -3.80
CA SER A 143 5.70 8.02 -5.21
C SER A 143 5.11 6.71 -5.71
N GLU A 144 4.84 6.60 -7.02
CA GLU A 144 4.88 5.33 -7.72
C GLU A 144 6.36 4.97 -7.93
N ASP A 145 6.77 3.76 -7.55
CA ASP A 145 8.16 3.30 -7.71
C ASP A 145 8.19 1.82 -8.10
N PHE A 146 8.52 1.55 -9.35
CA PHE A 146 8.55 0.20 -9.92
C PHE A 146 9.91 -0.51 -9.75
N SER A 147 10.90 0.14 -9.14
CA SER A 147 12.24 -0.43 -8.96
C SER A 147 12.25 -1.69 -8.07
N ASN A 148 11.21 -1.85 -7.23
CA ASN A 148 11.03 -3.06 -6.41
C ASN A 148 10.72 -4.34 -7.22
N GLY A 149 10.34 -4.21 -8.52
CA GLY A 149 10.13 -5.36 -9.39
C GLY A 149 8.96 -6.28 -9.01
N THR A 150 8.00 -5.80 -8.23
CA THR A 150 6.83 -6.60 -7.80
C THR A 150 5.66 -6.54 -8.76
N VAL A 151 5.61 -5.50 -9.59
CA VAL A 151 4.57 -5.29 -10.61
C VAL A 151 5.19 -4.78 -11.91
N PRO A 152 4.59 -5.07 -13.10
CA PRO A 152 5.12 -4.60 -14.37
C PRO A 152 4.97 -3.09 -14.50
N ARG A 153 5.94 -2.44 -15.16
CA ARG A 153 5.85 -1.02 -15.51
C ARG A 153 4.86 -0.72 -16.64
N PHE A 154 4.63 -1.69 -17.51
CA PHE A 154 3.67 -1.54 -18.61
C PHE A 154 2.22 -1.73 -18.09
N ASN A 155 1.30 -1.01 -18.70
CA ASN A 155 -0.14 -1.15 -18.47
C ASN A 155 -0.77 -2.12 -19.48
N GLY A 156 -2.09 -2.33 -19.41
CA GLY A 156 -2.82 -3.22 -20.31
C GLY A 156 -2.77 -2.82 -21.80
N MET A 157 -2.45 -1.57 -22.09
CA MET A 157 -2.24 -1.06 -23.47
C MET A 157 -0.80 -1.24 -23.94
N GLY A 158 0.11 -1.72 -23.07
CA GLY A 158 1.53 -1.86 -23.35
C GLY A 158 2.33 -0.57 -23.22
N GLU A 159 1.76 0.48 -22.70
CA GLU A 159 2.45 1.73 -22.43
C GLU A 159 3.28 1.60 -21.16
N VAL A 160 4.51 2.12 -21.17
CA VAL A 160 5.49 1.92 -20.08
C VAL A 160 5.59 3.18 -19.23
N ALA A 161 5.15 3.07 -17.98
CA ALA A 161 5.28 4.15 -17.00
C ALA A 161 6.74 4.47 -16.68
N PRO A 162 7.07 5.70 -16.22
CA PRO A 162 8.38 6.00 -15.69
C PRO A 162 8.72 5.06 -14.52
N GLU A 163 10.00 4.74 -14.33
CA GLU A 163 10.43 3.86 -13.24
C GLU A 163 10.01 4.41 -11.87
N ARG A 164 10.10 5.72 -11.73
CA ARG A 164 9.65 6.44 -10.54
C ARG A 164 8.90 7.70 -10.91
N LEU A 165 7.74 7.91 -10.28
CA LEU A 165 6.91 9.09 -10.42
C LEU A 165 6.58 9.66 -9.02
N PRO A 166 7.23 10.75 -8.57
CA PRO A 166 6.86 11.42 -7.33
C PRO A 166 5.45 12.02 -7.45
N LEU A 167 4.51 11.57 -6.63
CA LEU A 167 3.14 12.10 -6.59
C LEU A 167 3.03 13.24 -5.59
N ILE A 168 3.43 12.99 -4.34
CA ILE A 168 3.44 13.97 -3.27
C ILE A 168 4.87 14.10 -2.75
N VAL A 169 5.37 15.32 -2.64
CA VAL A 169 6.70 15.61 -2.12
C VAL A 169 6.58 16.64 -1.01
N SER A 170 7.04 16.26 0.19
CA SER A 170 6.98 17.12 1.39
C SER A 170 5.60 17.77 1.57
N GLY A 171 4.55 16.94 1.49
CA GLY A 171 3.17 17.34 1.70
C GLY A 171 2.52 18.11 0.55
N THR A 172 3.20 18.28 -0.59
CA THR A 172 2.70 19.01 -1.77
C THR A 172 2.49 18.05 -2.93
N LEU A 173 1.31 18.06 -3.55
CA LEU A 173 1.02 17.29 -4.77
C LEU A 173 1.86 17.86 -5.93
N LYS A 174 2.67 17.02 -6.54
CA LYS A 174 3.56 17.37 -7.66
C LYS A 174 3.08 16.81 -8.99
N ASN A 175 2.66 15.55 -8.98
CA ASN A 175 2.13 14.86 -10.14
C ASN A 175 0.87 14.10 -9.75
N THR A 176 0.10 13.75 -10.76
CA THR A 176 -1.06 12.89 -10.71
C THR A 176 -0.81 11.69 -11.63
N LEU A 177 -1.63 10.68 -11.52
CA LEU A 177 -1.64 9.57 -12.48
C LEU A 177 -2.45 10.02 -13.71
N VAL A 178 -1.83 9.94 -14.88
CA VAL A 178 -2.40 10.41 -16.14
C VAL A 178 -2.35 9.28 -17.16
N SER A 179 -3.50 8.78 -17.55
CA SER A 179 -3.63 7.80 -18.64
C SER A 179 -3.54 8.46 -20.02
N SER A 180 -3.27 7.69 -21.06
CA SER A 180 -3.30 8.19 -22.45
C SER A 180 -4.70 8.64 -22.90
N ARG A 181 -5.76 8.15 -22.24
CA ARG A 181 -7.12 8.65 -22.44
C ARG A 181 -7.26 10.05 -21.88
N THR A 182 -6.85 10.27 -20.63
CA THR A 182 -6.90 11.56 -19.95
C THR A 182 -6.03 12.62 -20.65
N GLU A 183 -4.86 12.22 -21.18
CA GLU A 183 -4.06 13.10 -22.03
C GLU A 183 -4.85 13.66 -23.20
N LYS A 184 -5.58 12.81 -23.92
CA LYS A 184 -6.38 13.22 -25.09
C LYS A 184 -7.59 14.06 -24.70
N GLU A 185 -8.21 13.75 -23.56
CA GLU A 185 -9.44 14.40 -23.11
C GLU A 185 -9.17 15.79 -22.52
N TYR A 186 -8.11 15.93 -21.73
CA TYR A 186 -7.81 17.16 -20.98
C TYR A 186 -6.52 17.86 -21.42
N ASN A 187 -5.82 17.34 -22.44
CA ASN A 187 -4.55 17.89 -22.93
C ASN A 187 -3.47 17.99 -21.84
N VAL A 188 -3.41 16.99 -20.96
CA VAL A 188 -2.41 16.85 -19.88
C VAL A 188 -1.49 15.68 -20.24
N LYS A 189 -0.17 15.89 -20.27
CA LYS A 189 0.79 14.87 -20.69
C LYS A 189 0.67 13.58 -19.86
N SER A 190 0.45 12.45 -20.54
CA SER A 190 0.40 11.13 -19.94
C SER A 190 1.74 10.73 -19.29
N ASN A 191 1.63 10.06 -18.16
CA ASN A 191 2.71 9.27 -17.55
C ASN A 191 2.46 7.77 -17.64
N TYR A 192 1.54 7.38 -18.54
CA TYR A 192 1.21 5.99 -18.86
C TYR A 192 0.65 5.21 -17.67
N ALA A 193 -0.11 5.89 -16.84
CA ALA A 193 -0.93 5.24 -15.82
C ALA A 193 -1.93 4.27 -16.47
N THR A 194 -2.53 3.40 -15.67
CA THR A 194 -3.65 2.56 -16.12
C THR A 194 -4.86 3.41 -16.50
N SER A 195 -5.84 2.81 -17.19
CA SER A 195 -7.11 3.49 -17.52
C SER A 195 -7.83 4.06 -16.31
N ASP A 196 -7.69 3.42 -15.16
CA ASP A 196 -8.37 3.78 -13.92
C ASP A 196 -7.54 4.76 -13.07
N GLU A 197 -6.29 5.03 -13.47
CA GLU A 197 -5.38 5.96 -12.80
C GLU A 197 -5.19 5.66 -11.31
N GLU A 198 -5.05 4.35 -11.01
CA GLU A 198 -4.83 3.81 -9.67
C GLU A 198 -3.36 3.59 -9.37
N LEU A 199 -3.01 3.59 -8.08
CA LEU A 199 -1.67 3.24 -7.59
C LEU A 199 -1.38 1.75 -7.87
N ARG A 200 -0.18 1.46 -8.39
CA ARG A 200 0.28 0.09 -8.66
C ARG A 200 1.48 -0.33 -7.83
N SER A 201 2.35 0.61 -7.54
CA SER A 201 3.58 0.39 -6.78
C SER A 201 3.88 1.58 -5.86
N PRO A 202 2.95 1.91 -4.92
CA PRO A 202 3.11 3.06 -4.05
C PRO A 202 4.24 2.84 -3.05
N VAL A 203 5.11 3.84 -2.91
CA VAL A 203 6.16 3.91 -1.92
C VAL A 203 6.03 5.21 -1.13
N MET A 204 5.74 5.09 0.14
CA MET A 204 5.78 6.19 1.10
C MET A 204 7.20 6.31 1.66
N SER A 205 7.76 7.52 1.68
CA SER A 205 9.08 7.74 2.27
C SER A 205 9.05 7.45 3.77
N SER A 206 10.10 6.80 4.27
CA SER A 206 10.28 6.60 5.71
C SER A 206 10.49 7.93 6.43
N GLY A 207 10.00 8.00 7.68
CA GLY A 207 10.37 9.03 8.63
C GLY A 207 11.62 8.67 9.43
N ASN A 208 11.85 9.42 10.50
CA ASN A 208 12.98 9.25 11.42
C ASN A 208 12.54 8.79 12.82
N LEU A 209 11.30 8.36 12.99
CA LEU A 209 10.83 7.80 14.25
C LEU A 209 11.47 6.41 14.46
N ASN A 210 12.14 6.23 15.60
CA ASN A 210 12.67 4.94 16.00
C ASN A 210 11.53 4.06 16.55
N GLU A 211 11.55 2.76 16.25
CA GLU A 211 10.55 1.82 16.75
C GLU A 211 10.47 1.81 18.29
N ASN A 212 11.59 1.95 18.98
CA ASN A 212 11.64 2.01 20.44
C ASN A 212 10.95 3.26 21.03
N ASP A 213 10.77 4.30 20.21
CA ASP A 213 10.18 5.58 20.64
C ASP A 213 8.69 5.69 20.29
N ILE A 214 8.10 4.66 19.67
CA ILE A 214 6.68 4.66 19.24
C ILE A 214 5.74 4.93 20.41
N LEU A 215 5.98 4.29 21.56
CA LEU A 215 5.17 4.41 22.77
C LEU A 215 5.77 5.34 23.82
N SER A 216 6.91 5.96 23.53
CA SER A 216 7.48 6.97 24.42
C SER A 216 6.67 8.27 24.35
N SER A 217 6.22 8.77 25.48
CA SER A 217 5.50 10.04 25.63
C SER A 217 6.44 11.25 25.53
#